data_aabaa5876836ec54dfef2f0b05f85efc
#
_entry.id   aabaa5876836ec54dfef2f0b05f85efc
#
_cell.length_a   1.000
_cell.length_b   1.000
_cell.length_c   1.000
_cell.angle_alpha   90.00
_cell.angle_beta   90.00
_cell.angle_gamma   90.00
#
_symmetry.space_group_name_H-M   'P 1'
#
loop_
_entity.id
_entity.type
_entity.pdbx_description
1 polymer ?
#
loop_
_entity_poly.entity_id
_entity_poly.type
_entity_poly.pdbx_seq_one_letter_code
_entity_poly.pdbx_strand_id
1 'polypeptide(L)'
;MMLENKDILARIPHGFPFVFVDRVVHLEEGVRAVALKNVTVNERFFLGHFPSEPILPGVLIIEAMAQVGGLVVAKGDKDVWFLAEVKDMRFKQPVVPGDQLVLTVEVQKTLGGAVRFSGRAVVGERVAAEGEFTLARPPA
;
A
#
# COMPACT_ATOMS: atom_id res chain seq x y z
N MET A 1 -6.12 9.65 13.23
CA MET A 1 -6.09 8.36 13.96
C MET A 1 -4.84 7.61 13.55
N MET A 2 -4.19 6.97 14.48
CA MET A 2 -3.03 6.11 14.22
C MET A 2 -3.44 4.65 14.36
N LEU A 3 -2.80 3.77 13.60
CA LEU A 3 -2.99 2.33 13.72
C LEU A 3 -1.63 1.66 13.92
N GLU A 4 -1.49 0.93 15.01
CA GLU A 4 -0.35 0.04 15.21
C GLU A 4 -0.53 -1.23 14.39
N ASN A 5 0.52 -2.04 14.29
CA ASN A 5 0.51 -3.23 13.46
C ASN A 5 -0.66 -4.18 13.81
N LYS A 6 -0.91 -4.41 15.08
CA LYS A 6 -2.01 -5.28 15.51
C LYS A 6 -3.38 -4.76 15.07
N ASP A 7 -3.54 -3.44 15.01
CA ASP A 7 -4.80 -2.82 14.56
C ASP A 7 -4.97 -3.02 13.06
N ILE A 8 -3.88 -2.89 12.30
CA ILE A 8 -3.88 -3.14 10.86
C ILE A 8 -4.27 -4.59 10.60
N LEU A 9 -3.63 -5.55 11.28
CA LEU A 9 -3.92 -6.97 11.11
C LEU A 9 -5.37 -7.32 11.45
N ALA A 10 -5.98 -6.60 12.37
CA ALA A 10 -7.39 -6.80 12.72
C ALA A 10 -8.33 -6.26 11.62
N ARG A 11 -7.91 -5.25 10.87
CA ARG A 11 -8.76 -4.54 9.91
C ARG A 11 -8.67 -5.04 8.48
N ILE A 12 -7.45 -5.34 7.99
CA ILE A 12 -7.29 -5.78 6.60
C ILE A 12 -7.67 -7.25 6.44
N PRO A 13 -8.18 -7.66 5.27
CA PRO A 13 -8.49 -9.07 5.02
C PRO A 13 -7.26 -9.92 4.76
N HIS A 14 -6.13 -9.30 4.45
CA HIS A 14 -4.87 -9.95 4.13
C HIS A 14 -4.25 -10.63 5.36
N GLY A 15 -3.42 -11.64 5.11
CA GLY A 15 -2.66 -12.32 6.15
C GLY A 15 -1.23 -12.56 5.72
N PHE A 16 -0.40 -12.98 6.68
CA PHE A 16 1.00 -13.34 6.42
C PHE A 16 1.07 -14.39 5.30
N PRO A 17 1.99 -14.27 4.34
CA PRO A 17 3.07 -13.30 4.25
C PRO A 17 2.75 -12.09 3.35
N PHE A 18 1.50 -11.73 3.19
CA PHE A 18 1.08 -10.71 2.23
C PHE A 18 0.55 -9.44 2.90
N VAL A 19 1.19 -9.02 3.99
CA VAL A 19 0.88 -7.77 4.68
C VAL A 19 2.03 -6.80 4.46
N PHE A 20 1.76 -5.67 3.80
CA PHE A 20 2.79 -4.72 3.39
C PHE A 20 2.64 -3.34 4.04
N VAL A 21 1.92 -3.27 5.14
CA VAL A 21 1.78 -2.03 5.92
C VAL A 21 2.14 -2.33 7.36
N ASP A 22 3.13 -1.62 7.90
CA ASP A 22 3.62 -1.87 9.26
C ASP A 22 2.98 -0.96 10.29
N ARG A 23 2.67 0.28 9.90
CA ARG A 23 2.03 1.26 10.79
C ARG A 23 1.27 2.29 9.96
N VAL A 24 0.15 2.75 10.46
CA VAL A 24 -0.53 3.92 9.90
C VAL A 24 -0.28 5.07 10.86
N VAL A 25 0.42 6.10 10.38
CA VAL A 25 0.77 7.25 11.22
C VAL A 25 -0.33 8.31 11.23
N HIS A 26 -1.15 8.33 10.17
CA HIS A 26 -2.31 9.22 10.10
C HIS A 26 -3.38 8.58 9.24
N LEU A 27 -4.60 8.51 9.75
CA LEU A 27 -5.75 8.02 9.01
C LEU A 27 -6.91 8.99 9.18
N GLU A 28 -7.41 9.47 8.06
CA GLU A 28 -8.64 10.25 7.96
C GLU A 28 -9.61 9.41 7.14
N GLU A 29 -10.56 8.76 7.82
CA GLU A 29 -11.44 7.77 7.20
C GLU A 29 -12.20 8.34 6.00
N GLY A 30 -12.18 7.62 4.90
CA GLY A 30 -12.81 8.05 3.65
C GLY A 30 -12.06 9.13 2.88
N VAL A 31 -10.94 9.62 3.38
CA VAL A 31 -10.20 10.75 2.80
C VAL A 31 -8.77 10.39 2.42
N ARG A 32 -7.94 10.05 3.39
CA ARG A 32 -6.52 9.80 3.16
C ARG A 32 -5.85 9.07 4.31
N ALA A 33 -4.68 8.52 4.03
CA ALA A 33 -3.83 7.96 5.07
C ALA A 33 -2.35 8.13 4.70
N VAL A 34 -1.53 8.17 5.74
CA VAL A 34 -0.07 8.11 5.64
C VAL A 34 0.37 6.90 6.46
N ALA A 35 1.11 6.01 5.82
CA ALA A 35 1.50 4.75 6.43
C ALA A 35 2.97 4.44 6.18
N LEU A 36 3.51 3.51 6.94
CA LEU A 36 4.90 3.07 6.85
C LEU A 36 4.97 1.61 6.42
N LYS A 37 5.89 1.31 5.50
CA LYS A 37 6.32 -0.04 5.21
C LYS A 37 7.82 -0.13 5.41
N ASN A 38 8.26 -1.02 6.29
CA ASN A 38 9.66 -1.32 6.47
C ASN A 38 10.08 -2.38 5.47
N VAL A 39 11.17 -2.14 4.75
CA VAL A 39 11.70 -3.07 3.76
C VAL A 39 12.86 -3.82 4.40
N THR A 40 12.72 -5.14 4.51
CA THR A 40 13.73 -5.98 5.16
C THR A 40 14.13 -7.14 4.26
N VAL A 41 15.41 -7.52 4.31
CA VAL A 41 15.93 -8.66 3.57
C VAL A 41 15.25 -9.99 3.99
N ASN A 42 14.56 -9.99 5.11
CA ASN A 42 13.83 -11.16 5.61
C ASN A 42 12.52 -11.44 4.86
N GLU A 43 12.20 -10.66 3.85
CA GLU A 43 11.04 -10.90 2.98
C GLU A 43 11.47 -11.84 1.85
N ARG A 44 10.72 -12.92 1.66
CA ARG A 44 11.12 -14.04 0.78
C ARG A 44 11.31 -13.68 -0.69
N PHE A 45 10.56 -12.71 -1.20
CA PHE A 45 10.67 -12.36 -2.62
C PHE A 45 12.05 -11.83 -3.00
N PHE A 46 12.85 -11.34 -2.05
CA PHE A 46 14.21 -10.90 -2.34
C PHE A 46 15.15 -12.04 -2.74
N LEU A 47 14.79 -13.29 -2.46
CA LEU A 47 15.57 -14.44 -2.92
C LEU A 47 15.57 -14.53 -4.44
N GLY A 48 14.51 -14.09 -5.08
CA GLY A 48 14.35 -14.15 -6.52
C GLY A 48 14.42 -12.82 -7.25
N HIS A 49 14.31 -11.72 -6.54
CA HIS A 49 14.20 -10.40 -7.17
C HIS A 49 15.17 -9.39 -6.55
N PHE A 50 16.46 -9.46 -6.80
CA PHE A 50 17.14 -10.46 -7.61
C PHE A 50 18.20 -11.16 -6.76
N PRO A 51 18.63 -12.39 -7.09
CA PRO A 51 19.51 -13.16 -6.20
C PRO A 51 20.76 -12.44 -5.70
N SER A 52 21.39 -11.62 -6.54
CA SER A 52 22.60 -10.87 -6.15
C SER A 52 22.33 -9.39 -5.91
N GLU A 53 21.11 -8.93 -6.10
CA GLU A 53 20.76 -7.51 -5.96
C GLU A 53 19.29 -7.38 -5.56
N PRO A 54 19.00 -7.34 -4.25
CA PRO A 54 17.63 -7.29 -3.77
C PRO A 54 17.00 -5.92 -4.03
N ILE A 55 15.90 -5.94 -4.78
CA ILE A 55 15.12 -4.74 -5.10
C ILE A 55 13.65 -5.08 -4.83
N LEU A 56 12.95 -4.21 -4.13
CA LEU A 56 11.53 -4.39 -3.86
C LEU A 56 10.76 -4.33 -5.18
N PRO A 57 10.02 -5.41 -5.52
CA PRO A 57 9.22 -5.39 -6.76
C PRO A 57 8.26 -4.22 -6.79
N GLY A 58 8.23 -3.49 -7.91
CA GLY A 58 7.33 -2.34 -8.07
C GLY A 58 5.86 -2.71 -7.86
N VAL A 59 5.47 -3.91 -8.29
CA VAL A 59 4.08 -4.38 -8.12
C VAL A 59 3.71 -4.52 -6.63
N LEU A 60 4.68 -4.78 -5.76
CA LEU A 60 4.44 -4.85 -4.32
C LEU A 60 4.35 -3.47 -3.68
N ILE A 61 4.97 -2.45 -4.27
CA ILE A 61 4.77 -1.07 -3.83
C ILE A 61 3.32 -0.67 -4.12
N ILE A 62 2.80 -1.03 -5.30
CA ILE A 62 1.39 -0.80 -5.64
C ILE A 62 0.49 -1.54 -4.65
N GLU A 63 0.80 -2.79 -4.34
CA GLU A 63 0.01 -3.57 -3.39
C GLU A 63 0.01 -2.92 -2.00
N ALA A 64 1.16 -2.43 -1.54
CA ALA A 64 1.24 -1.73 -0.26
C ALA A 64 0.33 -0.50 -0.24
N MET A 65 0.35 0.30 -1.31
CA MET A 65 -0.54 1.46 -1.43
C MET A 65 -2.01 1.03 -1.48
N ALA A 66 -2.32 -0.08 -2.17
CA ALA A 66 -3.68 -0.61 -2.24
C ALA A 66 -4.19 -1.04 -0.86
N GLN A 67 -3.33 -1.66 -0.05
CA GLN A 67 -3.69 -2.04 1.32
C GLN A 67 -3.98 -0.80 2.17
N VAL A 68 -3.20 0.25 2.02
CA VAL A 68 -3.47 1.53 2.70
C VAL A 68 -4.81 2.10 2.23
N GLY A 69 -5.07 2.07 0.93
CA GLY A 69 -6.36 2.51 0.38
C GLY A 69 -7.54 1.73 0.95
N GLY A 70 -7.36 0.42 1.10
CA GLY A 70 -8.37 -0.44 1.74
C GLY A 70 -8.69 0.00 3.16
N LEU A 71 -7.65 0.39 3.93
CA LEU A 71 -7.85 0.91 5.28
C LEU A 71 -8.62 2.23 5.27
N VAL A 72 -8.40 3.07 4.26
CA VAL A 72 -9.10 4.37 4.14
C VAL A 72 -10.60 4.19 3.91
N VAL A 73 -10.99 3.21 3.09
CA VAL A 73 -12.39 3.05 2.65
C VAL A 73 -13.14 1.92 3.35
N ALA A 74 -12.48 1.16 4.20
CA ALA A 74 -13.08 0.03 4.90
C ALA A 74 -14.33 0.46 5.68
N LYS A 75 -15.38 -0.35 5.59
CA LYS A 75 -16.64 -0.14 6.33
C LYS A 75 -16.72 -1.00 7.58
N GLY A 76 -15.69 -1.77 7.85
CA GLY A 76 -15.62 -2.67 8.99
C GLY A 76 -14.39 -3.53 8.87
N ASP A 77 -14.17 -4.41 9.85
CA ASP A 77 -13.01 -5.28 9.86
C ASP A 77 -13.08 -6.32 8.74
N LYS A 78 -11.93 -6.61 8.13
CA LYS A 78 -11.80 -7.61 7.05
C LYS A 78 -12.62 -7.27 5.80
N ASP A 79 -12.87 -6.00 5.59
CA ASP A 79 -13.60 -5.53 4.41
C ASP A 79 -12.73 -5.70 3.16
N VAL A 80 -13.25 -6.43 2.17
CA VAL A 80 -12.46 -6.79 0.98
C VAL A 80 -12.69 -5.82 -0.16
N TRP A 81 -11.60 -5.28 -0.68
CA TRP A 81 -11.57 -4.45 -1.88
C TRP A 81 -10.53 -5.03 -2.83
N PHE A 82 -10.81 -5.06 -4.12
CA PHE A 82 -9.89 -5.54 -5.14
C PHE A 82 -9.20 -4.38 -5.84
N LEU A 83 -7.94 -4.58 -6.19
CA LEU A 83 -7.24 -3.67 -7.09
C LEU A 83 -7.83 -3.85 -8.50
N ALA A 84 -8.55 -2.85 -8.98
CA ALA A 84 -9.28 -2.93 -10.26
C ALA A 84 -8.54 -2.25 -11.40
N GLU A 85 -7.75 -1.22 -11.12
CA GLU A 85 -7.05 -0.45 -12.15
C GLU A 85 -5.82 0.20 -11.57
N VAL A 86 -4.75 0.26 -12.36
CA VAL A 86 -3.54 1.04 -12.07
C VAL A 86 -3.34 1.98 -13.25
N LYS A 87 -3.12 3.27 -12.96
CA LYS A 87 -3.02 4.27 -14.00
C LYS A 87 -1.85 5.22 -13.73
N ASP A 88 -1.05 5.47 -14.77
CA ASP A 88 0.08 6.41 -14.73
C ASP A 88 1.04 6.15 -13.57
N MET A 89 1.24 4.89 -13.22
CA MET A 89 2.15 4.51 -12.15
C MET A 89 3.59 4.58 -12.67
N ARG A 90 4.42 5.33 -11.96
CA ARG A 90 5.83 5.52 -12.30
C ARG A 90 6.72 5.10 -11.15
N PHE A 91 7.77 4.37 -11.47
CA PHE A 91 8.78 3.92 -10.51
C PHE A 91 10.06 4.70 -10.79
N LYS A 92 10.40 5.62 -9.89
CA LYS A 92 11.46 6.60 -10.12
C LYS A 92 12.79 6.24 -9.48
N GLN A 93 12.75 5.44 -8.40
CA GLN A 93 13.94 5.04 -7.66
C GLN A 93 13.76 3.61 -7.19
N PRO A 94 14.82 2.76 -7.25
CA PRO A 94 14.74 1.44 -6.66
C PRO A 94 14.62 1.53 -5.13
N VAL A 95 13.89 0.59 -4.56
CA VAL A 95 13.71 0.46 -3.12
C VAL A 95 14.40 -0.83 -2.70
N VAL A 96 15.24 -0.74 -1.68
CA VAL A 96 16.11 -1.85 -1.26
C VAL A 96 15.93 -2.15 0.23
N PRO A 97 16.33 -3.36 0.69
CA PRO A 97 16.29 -3.66 2.12
C PRO A 97 17.05 -2.62 2.93
N GLY A 98 16.44 -2.18 4.02
CA GLY A 98 16.93 -1.09 4.86
C GLY A 98 16.16 0.20 4.66
N ASP A 99 15.43 0.33 3.54
CA ASP A 99 14.60 1.49 3.31
C ASP A 99 13.30 1.41 4.10
N GLN A 100 12.75 2.56 4.45
CA GLN A 100 11.40 2.68 4.96
C GLN A 100 10.58 3.49 3.98
N LEU A 101 9.51 2.90 3.47
CA LEU A 101 8.57 3.61 2.61
C LEU A 101 7.56 4.38 3.43
N VAL A 102 7.38 5.64 3.11
CA VAL A 102 6.25 6.44 3.57
C VAL A 102 5.22 6.46 2.46
N LEU A 103 4.06 5.86 2.72
CA LEU A 103 2.99 5.70 1.74
C LEU A 103 1.90 6.71 2.03
N THR A 104 1.66 7.63 1.10
CA THR A 104 0.56 8.58 1.20
C THR A 104 -0.48 8.21 0.15
N VAL A 105 -1.69 7.94 0.59
CA VAL A 105 -2.79 7.48 -0.27
C VAL A 105 -4.01 8.37 -0.02
N GLU A 106 -4.58 8.92 -1.07
CA GLU A 106 -5.62 9.92 -0.99
C GLU A 106 -6.75 9.63 -1.95
N VAL A 107 -7.99 9.69 -1.47
CA VAL A 107 -9.17 9.49 -2.31
C VAL A 107 -9.27 10.65 -3.31
N GLN A 108 -9.39 10.31 -4.59
CA GLN A 108 -9.59 11.27 -5.66
C GLN A 108 -11.05 11.33 -6.10
N LYS A 109 -11.69 10.17 -6.23
CA LYS A 109 -13.05 10.07 -6.74
C LYS A 109 -13.71 8.79 -6.28
N THR A 110 -14.97 8.88 -5.90
CA THR A 110 -15.80 7.73 -5.55
C THR A 110 -16.85 7.54 -6.65
N LEU A 111 -16.93 6.32 -7.18
CA LEU A 111 -17.81 5.96 -8.30
C LEU A 111 -18.56 4.68 -7.95
N GLY A 112 -19.69 4.81 -7.23
CA GLY A 112 -20.46 3.64 -6.84
C GLY A 112 -19.63 2.69 -5.96
N GLY A 113 -19.41 1.46 -6.43
CA GLY A 113 -18.61 0.46 -5.73
C GLY A 113 -17.10 0.56 -5.97
N ALA A 114 -16.61 1.65 -6.57
CA ALA A 114 -15.20 1.83 -6.87
C ALA A 114 -14.69 3.16 -6.32
N VAL A 115 -13.44 3.19 -5.89
CA VAL A 115 -12.78 4.41 -5.39
C VAL A 115 -11.43 4.54 -6.06
N ARG A 116 -11.19 5.71 -6.66
CA ARG A 116 -9.88 6.05 -7.24
C ARG A 116 -9.07 6.82 -6.23
N PHE A 117 -7.80 6.43 -6.13
CA PHE A 117 -6.82 7.04 -5.23
C PHE A 117 -5.63 7.59 -6.00
N SER A 118 -5.00 8.62 -5.46
CA SER A 118 -3.59 8.90 -5.76
C SER A 118 -2.74 8.23 -4.71
N GLY A 119 -1.59 7.71 -5.10
CA GLY A 119 -0.66 7.08 -4.19
C GLY A 119 0.77 7.53 -4.45
N ARG A 120 1.51 7.71 -3.38
CA ARG A 120 2.92 8.09 -3.43
C ARG A 120 3.69 7.32 -2.39
N ALA A 121 4.84 6.75 -2.80
CA ALA A 121 5.76 6.03 -1.93
C ALA A 121 7.09 6.79 -1.92
N VAL A 122 7.55 7.17 -0.75
CA VAL A 122 8.73 8.02 -0.57
C VAL A 122 9.73 7.35 0.38
N VAL A 123 11.01 7.39 0.02
CA VAL A 123 12.11 6.96 0.88
C VAL A 123 12.93 8.21 1.22
N GLY A 124 12.89 8.63 2.48
CA GLY A 124 13.53 9.89 2.88
C GLY A 124 12.91 11.06 2.11
N GLU A 125 13.71 11.75 1.29
CA GLU A 125 13.23 12.87 0.48
C GLU A 125 12.98 12.50 -0.98
N ARG A 126 13.17 11.21 -1.34
CA ARG A 126 13.07 10.77 -2.74
C ARG A 126 11.76 10.04 -2.99
N VAL A 127 11.05 10.45 -4.02
CA VAL A 127 9.87 9.72 -4.49
C VAL A 127 10.32 8.46 -5.19
N ALA A 128 9.94 7.30 -4.64
CA ALA A 128 10.24 6.00 -5.23
C ALA A 128 9.20 5.63 -6.29
N ALA A 129 7.94 5.87 -6.00
CA ALA A 129 6.84 5.57 -6.93
C ALA A 129 5.67 6.51 -6.69
N GLU A 130 4.93 6.81 -7.75
CA GLU A 130 3.68 7.56 -7.62
C GLU A 130 2.78 7.30 -8.82
N GLY A 131 1.48 7.43 -8.62
CA GLY A 131 0.47 7.23 -9.64
C GLY A 131 -0.92 7.13 -9.06
N GLU A 132 -1.82 6.57 -9.85
CA GLU A 132 -3.21 6.38 -9.45
C GLU A 132 -3.59 4.92 -9.50
N PHE A 133 -4.53 4.53 -8.65
CA PHE A 133 -5.11 3.20 -8.69
C PHE A 133 -6.57 3.25 -8.21
N THR A 134 -7.32 2.23 -8.60
CA THR A 134 -8.73 2.12 -8.24
C THR A 134 -8.96 0.81 -7.51
N LEU A 135 -9.61 0.90 -6.36
CA LEU A 135 -10.13 -0.26 -5.64
C LEU A 135 -11.63 -0.40 -5.92
N ALA A 136 -12.08 -1.63 -6.03
CA ALA A 136 -13.48 -1.92 -6.28
C ALA A 136 -13.98 -3.01 -5.33
N ARG A 137 -15.27 -2.94 -5.01
CA ARG A 137 -15.95 -3.99 -4.28
C ARG A 137 -16.00 -5.26 -5.12
N PRO A 138 -15.91 -6.45 -4.50
CA PRO A 138 -16.15 -7.70 -5.22
C PRO A 138 -17.57 -7.70 -5.80
N PRO A 139 -17.79 -8.38 -6.95
CA PRO A 139 -19.12 -8.56 -7.49
C PRO A 139 -20.01 -9.27 -6.48
N ALA A 140 -21.30 -8.90 -6.47
CA ALA A 140 -22.27 -9.53 -5.59
C ALA A 140 -22.56 -10.98 -6.00
#